data_7bd14828a150a2a9e8f3342f56c61dcf
#
_entry.id   7bd14828a150a2a9e8f3342f56c61dcf
#
_cell.length_a   1.000
_cell.length_b   1.000
_cell.length_c   1.000
_cell.angle_alpha   90.00
_cell.angle_beta   90.00
_cell.angle_gamma   90.00
#
_symmetry.space_group_name_H-M   'P 1'
#
loop_
_entity.id
_entity.type
_entity.pdbx_description
1 polymer ?
#
loop_
_entity_poly.entity_id
_entity_poly.type
_entity_poly.pdbx_seq_one_letter_code
_entity_poly.pdbx_strand_id
1 'polypeptide(L)'
;MSQTFAEPGPSRHEVEARFALDELFFSRTTPAGIIKFGNTVFQRVSEYPWGELLDQPHKIIRHPDTPRAVFDKLWRTIKAGAPVGAYVKNRAKSGATYWVYAVVAPIEDGFLSVRLKPTSSLFAQVQRLYSSSVECERRDHLSPAASFAILEGEVARLGFRDYSAFMAIALQGELLARDEALRRPADLVMAHYQNLITAAGALQADADKIGEAYAQYEFMPLNFQIRAAHLGAGAAAVGAISENYGLISSELAGAARRFMVSAGAVQQSIFEGLFLTCAARLQEEMAGQFRAEDAASHSTEEIACLDRQSEIFVEHAVAGLHGIGRQVDAFQQDCADMSRLAAGLEVTRIMGKVESAKLSVSDLGNLLDELGDFQRLLAGSLRVLEQRNIIIRSSMQDILALR
;
A
#
# COMPACT_ATOMS: atom_id res chain seq x y z
N MET A 1 -6.22 -53.46 -12.54
CA MET A 1 -5.02 -52.81 -13.06
C MET A 1 -4.72 -51.63 -12.16
N SER A 2 -3.83 -51.81 -11.21
CA SER A 2 -3.44 -50.77 -10.21
C SER A 2 -2.47 -49.82 -10.90
N GLN A 3 -2.86 -48.54 -11.02
CA GLN A 3 -1.94 -47.47 -11.40
C GLN A 3 -1.14 -47.08 -10.18
N THR A 4 0.11 -47.41 -10.19
CA THR A 4 1.13 -46.95 -9.25
C THR A 4 1.39 -45.47 -9.55
N PHE A 5 0.95 -44.58 -8.65
CA PHE A 5 1.40 -43.19 -8.65
C PHE A 5 2.87 -43.19 -8.27
N ALA A 6 3.74 -42.75 -9.16
CA ALA A 6 5.15 -42.52 -8.87
C ALA A 6 5.25 -41.42 -7.81
N GLU A 7 5.88 -41.73 -6.69
CA GLU A 7 6.28 -40.74 -5.67
C GLU A 7 7.12 -39.64 -6.33
N PRO A 8 6.92 -38.35 -5.98
CA PRO A 8 7.81 -37.30 -6.44
C PRO A 8 9.20 -37.58 -5.89
N GLY A 9 10.17 -37.74 -6.79
CA GLY A 9 11.56 -37.97 -6.46
C GLY A 9 12.09 -36.86 -5.55
N PRO A 10 13.17 -37.11 -4.76
CA PRO A 10 13.70 -36.21 -3.77
C PRO A 10 13.98 -34.84 -4.41
N SER A 11 13.50 -33.77 -3.78
CA SER A 11 13.78 -32.39 -4.19
C SER A 11 15.30 -32.23 -4.33
N ARG A 12 15.77 -32.00 -5.56
CA ARG A 12 17.16 -31.58 -5.78
C ARG A 12 17.37 -30.37 -4.88
N HIS A 13 18.31 -30.48 -3.92
CA HIS A 13 18.76 -29.32 -3.15
C HIS A 13 19.24 -28.27 -4.15
N GLU A 14 18.45 -27.21 -4.34
CA GLU A 14 18.87 -26.09 -5.17
C GLU A 14 20.15 -25.52 -4.56
N VAL A 15 21.20 -25.43 -5.35
CA VAL A 15 22.43 -24.77 -4.92
C VAL A 15 22.16 -23.27 -4.91
N GLU A 16 22.39 -22.61 -3.76
CA GLU A 16 22.25 -21.16 -3.64
C GLU A 16 23.55 -20.46 -4.05
N ALA A 17 23.45 -19.52 -4.99
CA ALA A 17 24.57 -18.64 -5.32
C ALA A 17 24.78 -17.65 -4.17
N ARG A 18 25.95 -17.68 -3.54
CA ARG A 18 26.25 -16.92 -2.32
C ARG A 18 26.70 -15.51 -2.63
N PHE A 19 26.12 -14.55 -1.89
CA PHE A 19 26.57 -13.17 -1.81
C PHE A 19 26.31 -12.62 -0.41
N ALA A 20 27.09 -11.61 -0.02
CA ALA A 20 27.00 -11.03 1.32
C ALA A 20 25.78 -10.12 1.47
N LEU A 21 25.39 -9.84 2.69
CA LEU A 21 24.23 -9.03 2.98
C LEU A 21 24.45 -7.53 2.67
N ASP A 22 25.67 -7.06 2.78
CA ASP A 22 26.10 -5.69 2.47
C ASP A 22 26.28 -5.46 0.96
N GLU A 23 26.38 -6.50 0.16
CA GLU A 23 26.49 -6.37 -1.30
C GLU A 23 25.17 -5.99 -1.94
N LEU A 24 25.24 -5.04 -2.87
CA LEU A 24 24.13 -4.64 -3.72
C LEU A 24 24.40 -4.99 -5.18
N PHE A 25 23.36 -5.35 -5.90
CA PHE A 25 23.41 -5.53 -7.34
C PHE A 25 22.98 -4.26 -8.04
N PHE A 26 23.68 -3.92 -9.09
CA PHE A 26 23.28 -2.85 -10.00
C PHE A 26 23.20 -3.35 -11.44
N SER A 27 22.20 -2.88 -12.17
CA SER A 27 22.17 -3.02 -13.63
C SER A 27 21.39 -1.88 -14.28
N ARG A 28 21.85 -1.48 -15.47
CA ARG A 28 21.17 -0.58 -16.39
C ARG A 28 20.77 -1.33 -17.65
N THR A 29 19.57 -1.08 -18.14
CA THR A 29 19.05 -1.71 -19.36
C THR A 29 18.43 -0.68 -20.28
N THR A 30 18.37 -0.98 -21.58
CA THR A 30 17.58 -0.21 -22.53
C THR A 30 16.07 -0.30 -22.24
N PRO A 31 15.21 0.51 -22.90
CA PRO A 31 13.75 0.37 -22.80
C PRO A 31 13.21 -1.01 -23.23
N ALA A 32 13.99 -1.76 -24.02
CA ALA A 32 13.68 -3.14 -24.41
C ALA A 32 14.15 -4.18 -23.38
N GLY A 33 14.79 -3.75 -22.28
CA GLY A 33 15.31 -4.65 -21.23
C GLY A 33 16.62 -5.36 -21.61
N ILE A 34 17.42 -4.77 -22.52
CA ILE A 34 18.74 -5.27 -22.89
C ILE A 34 19.76 -4.71 -21.92
N ILE A 35 20.55 -5.55 -21.28
CA ILE A 35 21.58 -5.19 -20.29
C ILE A 35 22.68 -4.37 -20.97
N LYS A 36 22.94 -3.17 -20.45
CA LYS A 36 24.01 -2.28 -20.93
C LYS A 36 25.13 -2.09 -19.93
N PHE A 37 24.80 -2.21 -18.65
CA PHE A 37 25.77 -2.09 -17.57
C PHE A 37 25.35 -2.95 -16.38
N GLY A 38 26.31 -3.34 -15.56
CA GLY A 38 26.11 -3.99 -14.27
C GLY A 38 27.37 -3.86 -13.41
N ASN A 39 27.22 -4.00 -12.09
CA ASN A 39 28.37 -4.00 -11.20
C ASN A 39 29.02 -5.41 -11.08
N THR A 40 30.16 -5.45 -10.42
CA THR A 40 30.94 -6.69 -10.21
C THR A 40 30.17 -7.75 -9.44
N VAL A 41 29.31 -7.34 -8.48
CA VAL A 41 28.42 -8.26 -7.73
C VAL A 41 27.43 -8.93 -8.67
N PHE A 42 26.81 -8.18 -9.58
CA PHE A 42 25.87 -8.73 -10.56
C PHE A 42 26.54 -9.76 -11.47
N GLN A 43 27.73 -9.44 -12.01
CA GLN A 43 28.49 -10.36 -12.86
C GLN A 43 28.90 -11.63 -12.10
N ARG A 44 29.50 -11.48 -10.93
CA ARG A 44 30.02 -12.58 -10.12
C ARG A 44 28.92 -13.55 -9.70
N VAL A 45 27.81 -13.06 -9.18
CA VAL A 45 26.72 -13.89 -8.65
C VAL A 45 25.90 -14.51 -9.76
N SER A 46 25.75 -13.83 -10.91
CA SER A 46 25.09 -14.42 -12.08
C SER A 46 25.99 -15.44 -12.80
N GLU A 47 27.29 -15.47 -12.51
CA GLU A 47 28.30 -16.35 -13.11
C GLU A 47 28.43 -16.22 -14.64
N TYR A 48 27.90 -15.17 -15.22
CA TYR A 48 28.07 -14.87 -16.64
C TYR A 48 29.27 -13.94 -16.84
N PRO A 49 30.21 -14.24 -17.75
CA PRO A 49 31.23 -13.28 -18.14
C PRO A 49 30.55 -12.10 -18.88
N TRP A 50 31.15 -10.91 -18.82
CA TRP A 50 30.58 -9.71 -19.42
C TRP A 50 30.25 -9.87 -20.91
N GLY A 51 31.07 -10.58 -21.67
CA GLY A 51 30.78 -10.82 -23.10
C GLY A 51 29.55 -11.68 -23.38
N GLU A 52 29.02 -12.38 -22.38
CA GLU A 52 27.79 -13.17 -22.50
C GLU A 52 26.59 -12.48 -21.80
N LEU A 53 26.85 -11.49 -20.96
CA LEU A 53 25.82 -10.81 -20.15
C LEU A 53 25.38 -9.49 -20.79
N LEU A 54 26.35 -8.69 -21.29
CA LEU A 54 26.05 -7.42 -21.96
C LEU A 54 25.34 -7.69 -23.29
N ASP A 55 24.51 -6.76 -23.69
CA ASP A 55 23.67 -6.81 -24.88
C ASP A 55 22.67 -7.99 -24.92
N GLN A 56 22.53 -8.72 -23.81
CA GLN A 56 21.51 -9.75 -23.68
C GLN A 56 20.25 -9.21 -22.98
N PRO A 57 19.10 -9.78 -23.31
CA PRO A 57 17.88 -9.50 -22.55
C PRO A 57 18.04 -9.91 -21.09
N HIS A 58 17.60 -9.08 -20.15
CA HIS A 58 17.70 -9.32 -18.71
C HIS A 58 17.06 -10.66 -18.28
N LYS A 59 16.18 -11.23 -19.10
CA LYS A 59 15.58 -12.54 -18.88
C LYS A 59 16.59 -13.70 -18.84
N ILE A 60 17.85 -13.49 -19.26
CA ILE A 60 18.91 -14.52 -19.23
C ILE A 60 19.13 -15.09 -17.82
N ILE A 61 18.95 -14.25 -16.79
CA ILE A 61 19.10 -14.65 -15.38
C ILE A 61 17.78 -15.03 -14.71
N ARG A 62 16.66 -15.00 -15.43
CA ARG A 62 15.34 -15.23 -14.83
C ARG A 62 15.15 -16.68 -14.42
N HIS A 63 14.73 -16.91 -13.19
CA HIS A 63 14.29 -18.23 -12.74
C HIS A 63 12.81 -18.48 -13.06
N PRO A 64 12.42 -19.69 -13.53
CA PRO A 64 11.04 -20.01 -13.87
C PRO A 64 10.06 -20.05 -12.67
N ASP A 65 10.58 -20.05 -11.44
CA ASP A 65 9.76 -20.00 -10.22
C ASP A 65 9.45 -18.57 -9.76
N THR A 66 9.84 -17.53 -10.51
CA THR A 66 9.26 -16.21 -10.33
C THR A 66 7.97 -16.13 -11.15
N PRO A 67 6.79 -15.87 -10.52
CA PRO A 67 5.52 -15.82 -11.24
C PRO A 67 5.54 -14.83 -12.41
N ARG A 68 4.90 -15.18 -13.52
CA ARG A 68 4.79 -14.29 -14.69
C ARG A 68 4.06 -12.99 -14.35
N ALA A 69 3.11 -13.05 -13.42
CA ALA A 69 2.41 -11.91 -12.88
C ALA A 69 3.33 -10.81 -12.34
N VAL A 70 4.41 -11.19 -11.63
CA VAL A 70 5.37 -10.24 -11.06
C VAL A 70 6.08 -9.46 -12.16
N PHE A 71 6.50 -10.14 -13.23
CA PHE A 71 7.16 -9.47 -14.36
C PHE A 71 6.16 -8.63 -15.18
N ASP A 72 4.92 -9.08 -15.35
CA ASP A 72 3.89 -8.31 -16.03
C ASP A 72 3.60 -7.00 -15.28
N LYS A 73 3.43 -7.06 -13.95
CA LYS A 73 3.28 -5.87 -13.11
C LYS A 73 4.49 -4.95 -13.21
N LEU A 74 5.70 -5.51 -13.09
CA LEU A 74 6.95 -4.76 -13.19
C LEU A 74 7.02 -4.00 -14.51
N TRP A 75 6.85 -4.69 -15.64
CA TRP A 75 6.94 -4.08 -16.96
C TRP A 75 5.85 -3.03 -17.22
N ARG A 76 4.61 -3.27 -16.79
CA ARG A 76 3.54 -2.28 -16.91
C ARG A 76 3.85 -1.02 -16.12
N THR A 77 4.36 -1.17 -14.89
CA THR A 77 4.64 -0.04 -14.00
C THR A 77 5.81 0.80 -14.51
N ILE A 78 6.95 0.20 -14.86
CA ILE A 78 8.11 0.98 -15.33
C ILE A 78 7.88 1.62 -16.70
N LYS A 79 7.12 0.98 -17.61
CA LYS A 79 6.72 1.58 -18.89
C LYS A 79 5.72 2.72 -18.75
N ALA A 80 4.96 2.76 -17.65
CA ALA A 80 4.10 3.88 -17.27
C ALA A 80 4.89 5.04 -16.61
N GLY A 81 6.21 4.91 -16.47
CA GLY A 81 7.06 5.95 -15.89
C GLY A 81 7.17 5.91 -14.37
N ALA A 82 6.67 4.86 -13.71
CA ALA A 82 6.71 4.73 -12.25
C ALA A 82 7.74 3.68 -11.81
N PRO A 83 8.43 3.86 -10.65
CA PRO A 83 9.29 2.85 -10.09
C PRO A 83 8.48 1.70 -9.48
N VAL A 84 9.11 0.54 -9.35
CA VAL A 84 8.48 -0.67 -8.80
C VAL A 84 9.46 -1.50 -7.98
N GLY A 85 8.93 -2.11 -6.91
CA GLY A 85 9.64 -3.07 -6.08
C GLY A 85 9.08 -4.49 -6.25
N ALA A 86 9.95 -5.50 -6.28
CA ALA A 86 9.54 -6.89 -6.35
C ALA A 86 10.60 -7.84 -5.81
N TYR A 87 10.17 -8.93 -5.17
CA TYR A 87 11.03 -10.08 -4.97
C TYR A 87 11.21 -10.83 -6.28
N VAL A 88 12.44 -11.22 -6.58
CA VAL A 88 12.76 -11.95 -7.81
C VAL A 88 13.70 -13.10 -7.49
N LYS A 89 13.31 -14.32 -7.90
CA LYS A 89 14.22 -15.47 -7.92
C LYS A 89 14.98 -15.47 -9.24
N ASN A 90 16.27 -15.51 -9.17
CA ASN A 90 17.16 -15.55 -10.32
C ASN A 90 17.91 -16.88 -10.40
N ARG A 91 18.51 -17.16 -11.56
CA ARG A 91 19.33 -18.34 -11.82
C ARG A 91 20.65 -17.93 -12.44
N ALA A 92 21.74 -18.34 -11.82
CA ALA A 92 23.09 -18.20 -12.32
C ALA A 92 23.36 -19.15 -13.50
N LYS A 93 24.47 -18.94 -14.22
CA LYS A 93 24.88 -19.75 -15.39
C LYS A 93 25.07 -21.24 -15.04
N SER A 94 25.60 -21.54 -13.84
CA SER A 94 25.74 -22.92 -13.33
C SER A 94 24.41 -23.61 -13.02
N GLY A 95 23.31 -22.84 -12.93
CA GLY A 95 22.03 -23.32 -12.44
C GLY A 95 21.78 -23.01 -10.96
N ALA A 96 22.76 -22.48 -10.23
CA ALA A 96 22.55 -22.02 -8.86
C ALA A 96 21.51 -20.90 -8.82
N THR A 97 20.74 -20.82 -7.72
CA THR A 97 19.65 -19.86 -7.59
C THR A 97 19.96 -18.79 -6.55
N TYR A 98 19.39 -17.60 -6.72
CA TYR A 98 19.48 -16.53 -5.72
C TYR A 98 18.26 -15.64 -5.74
N TRP A 99 17.88 -15.17 -4.55
CA TRP A 99 16.79 -14.25 -4.39
C TRP A 99 17.29 -12.83 -4.19
N VAL A 100 16.57 -11.87 -4.76
CA VAL A 100 16.78 -10.45 -4.54
C VAL A 100 15.45 -9.75 -4.32
N TYR A 101 15.46 -8.67 -3.55
CA TYR A 101 14.43 -7.64 -3.66
C TYR A 101 14.95 -6.59 -4.63
N ALA A 102 14.25 -6.39 -5.72
CA ALA A 102 14.65 -5.49 -6.80
C ALA A 102 13.80 -4.21 -6.77
N VAL A 103 14.47 -3.05 -6.74
CA VAL A 103 13.88 -1.75 -7.06
C VAL A 103 14.28 -1.41 -8.49
N VAL A 104 13.28 -1.21 -9.34
CA VAL A 104 13.49 -0.85 -10.77
C VAL A 104 12.86 0.51 -11.01
N ALA A 105 13.63 1.43 -11.59
CA ALA A 105 13.21 2.78 -11.90
C ALA A 105 13.37 3.09 -13.39
N PRO A 106 12.43 3.80 -14.01
CA PRO A 106 12.64 4.37 -15.34
C PRO A 106 13.68 5.51 -15.28
N ILE A 107 14.54 5.54 -16.27
CA ILE A 107 15.51 6.62 -16.54
C ILE A 107 15.35 7.07 -17.99
N GLU A 108 16.03 8.14 -18.41
CA GLU A 108 15.86 8.75 -19.73
C GLU A 108 16.05 7.76 -20.88
N ASP A 109 17.06 6.89 -20.80
CA ASP A 109 17.46 5.95 -21.85
C ASP A 109 17.12 4.49 -21.54
N GLY A 110 16.28 4.22 -20.53
CA GLY A 110 15.89 2.85 -20.20
C GLY A 110 15.45 2.65 -18.77
N PHE A 111 16.05 1.66 -18.11
CA PHE A 111 15.72 1.30 -16.74
C PHE A 111 16.98 1.05 -15.91
N LEU A 112 16.96 1.53 -14.68
CA LEU A 112 17.95 1.30 -13.66
C LEU A 112 17.38 0.33 -12.62
N SER A 113 18.15 -0.62 -12.14
CA SER A 113 17.75 -1.51 -11.06
C SER A 113 18.84 -1.66 -10.01
N VAL A 114 18.46 -1.42 -8.74
CA VAL A 114 19.27 -1.76 -7.56
C VAL A 114 18.57 -2.89 -6.81
N ARG A 115 19.35 -3.86 -6.34
CA ARG A 115 18.81 -5.07 -5.70
C ARG A 115 19.59 -5.38 -4.44
N LEU A 116 18.91 -5.81 -3.40
CA LEU A 116 19.47 -6.28 -2.14
C LEU A 116 19.11 -7.74 -1.87
N LYS A 117 19.84 -8.36 -0.95
CA LYS A 117 19.54 -9.71 -0.44
C LYS A 117 18.34 -9.64 0.51
N PRO A 118 17.24 -10.35 0.23
CA PRO A 118 16.09 -10.36 1.12
C PRO A 118 16.34 -11.27 2.33
N THR A 119 15.99 -10.77 3.53
CA THR A 119 16.20 -11.47 4.81
C THR A 119 15.09 -11.25 5.81
N SER A 120 14.10 -10.42 5.49
CA SER A 120 12.98 -10.11 6.39
C SER A 120 12.07 -11.34 6.64
N SER A 121 11.29 -11.29 7.69
CA SER A 121 10.29 -12.33 7.97
C SER A 121 9.21 -12.46 6.89
N LEU A 122 8.94 -11.37 6.17
CA LEU A 122 8.00 -11.36 5.04
C LEU A 122 8.54 -12.18 3.86
N PHE A 123 9.85 -12.20 3.64
CA PHE A 123 10.46 -12.95 2.54
C PHE A 123 10.09 -14.44 2.54
N ALA A 124 10.12 -15.11 3.70
CA ALA A 124 9.70 -16.51 3.82
C ALA A 124 8.23 -16.74 3.43
N GLN A 125 7.37 -15.75 3.66
CA GLN A 125 5.95 -15.81 3.25
C GLN A 125 5.83 -15.65 1.74
N VAL A 126 6.61 -14.74 1.14
CA VAL A 126 6.65 -14.51 -0.30
C VAL A 126 7.17 -15.74 -1.05
N GLN A 127 8.16 -16.45 -0.53
CA GLN A 127 8.63 -17.70 -1.16
C GLN A 127 7.50 -18.73 -1.29
N ARG A 128 6.68 -18.91 -0.25
CA ARG A 128 5.51 -19.81 -0.28
C ARG A 128 4.45 -19.32 -1.26
N LEU A 129 4.16 -18.02 -1.23
CA LEU A 129 3.19 -17.39 -2.14
C LEU A 129 3.60 -17.57 -3.61
N TYR A 130 4.89 -17.36 -3.93
CA TYR A 130 5.39 -17.53 -5.31
C TYR A 130 5.32 -18.99 -5.75
N SER A 131 5.62 -19.93 -4.88
CA SER A 131 5.52 -21.36 -5.19
C SER A 131 4.08 -21.75 -5.56
N SER A 132 3.10 -21.34 -4.76
CA SER A 132 1.68 -21.59 -5.04
C SER A 132 1.19 -20.87 -6.30
N SER A 133 1.61 -19.63 -6.52
CA SER A 133 1.25 -18.85 -7.71
C SER A 133 1.77 -19.49 -9.00
N VAL A 134 3.04 -19.94 -9.00
CA VAL A 134 3.65 -20.62 -10.15
C VAL A 134 2.96 -21.96 -10.43
N GLU A 135 2.58 -22.69 -9.38
CA GLU A 135 1.83 -23.94 -9.54
C GLU A 135 0.47 -23.70 -10.21
N CYS A 136 -0.28 -22.68 -9.78
CA CYS A 136 -1.53 -22.27 -10.41
C CYS A 136 -1.31 -21.83 -11.87
N GLU A 137 -0.27 -21.01 -12.14
CA GLU A 137 0.07 -20.57 -13.50
C GLU A 137 0.33 -21.75 -14.45
N ARG A 138 1.01 -22.80 -13.96
CA ARG A 138 1.34 -24.00 -14.76
C ARG A 138 0.13 -24.90 -14.96
N ARG A 139 -0.63 -25.17 -13.89
CA ARG A 139 -1.80 -26.06 -13.92
C ARG A 139 -2.91 -25.49 -14.80
N ASP A 140 -3.23 -24.21 -14.64
CA ASP A 140 -4.42 -23.58 -15.23
C ASP A 140 -4.08 -22.77 -16.49
N HIS A 141 -2.84 -22.81 -16.96
CA HIS A 141 -2.34 -22.08 -18.14
C HIS A 141 -2.73 -20.60 -18.16
N LEU A 142 -2.64 -19.94 -17.00
CA LEU A 142 -3.12 -18.59 -16.79
C LEU A 142 -2.42 -17.56 -17.68
N SER A 143 -3.19 -16.58 -18.14
CA SER A 143 -2.60 -15.37 -18.72
C SER A 143 -1.88 -14.53 -17.62
N PRO A 144 -0.91 -13.68 -17.98
CA PRO A 144 -0.26 -12.82 -16.99
C PRO A 144 -1.23 -11.96 -16.17
N ALA A 145 -2.30 -11.45 -16.79
CA ALA A 145 -3.33 -10.66 -16.10
C ALA A 145 -4.15 -11.49 -15.11
N ALA A 146 -4.56 -12.72 -15.49
CA ALA A 146 -5.26 -13.63 -14.59
C ALA A 146 -4.37 -14.08 -13.43
N SER A 147 -3.08 -14.34 -13.69
CA SER A 147 -2.10 -14.64 -12.66
C SER A 147 -1.90 -13.46 -11.71
N PHE A 148 -1.93 -12.21 -12.22
CA PHE A 148 -1.80 -11.03 -11.38
C PHE A 148 -2.99 -10.85 -10.42
N ALA A 149 -4.21 -11.14 -10.88
CA ALA A 149 -5.39 -11.11 -10.00
C ALA A 149 -5.28 -12.13 -8.84
N ILE A 150 -4.71 -13.31 -9.10
CA ILE A 150 -4.42 -14.29 -8.05
C ILE A 150 -3.36 -13.74 -7.09
N LEU A 151 -2.27 -13.19 -7.61
CA LEU A 151 -1.21 -12.58 -6.81
C LEU A 151 -1.74 -11.47 -5.90
N GLU A 152 -2.61 -10.60 -6.41
CA GLU A 152 -3.27 -9.56 -5.59
C GLU A 152 -4.14 -10.16 -4.48
N GLY A 153 -4.89 -11.22 -4.78
CA GLY A 153 -5.66 -11.95 -3.77
C GLY A 153 -4.79 -12.56 -2.66
N GLU A 154 -3.64 -13.12 -3.01
CA GLU A 154 -2.68 -13.65 -2.04
C GLU A 154 -2.00 -12.52 -1.23
N VAL A 155 -1.67 -11.40 -1.86
CA VAL A 155 -1.15 -10.19 -1.18
C VAL A 155 -2.17 -9.67 -0.17
N ALA A 156 -3.46 -9.67 -0.53
CA ALA A 156 -4.54 -9.30 0.40
C ALA A 156 -4.66 -10.28 1.58
N ARG A 157 -4.47 -11.58 1.37
CA ARG A 157 -4.45 -12.59 2.46
C ARG A 157 -3.27 -12.41 3.41
N LEU A 158 -2.16 -11.83 2.95
CA LEU A 158 -1.04 -11.44 3.79
C LEU A 158 -1.32 -10.17 4.61
N GLY A 159 -2.48 -9.55 4.44
CA GLY A 159 -2.91 -8.35 5.15
C GLY A 159 -2.55 -7.02 4.47
N PHE A 160 -2.09 -7.06 3.21
CA PHE A 160 -1.81 -5.84 2.47
C PHE A 160 -3.03 -5.42 1.64
N ARG A 161 -3.31 -4.13 1.62
CA ARG A 161 -4.43 -3.56 0.88
C ARG A 161 -4.33 -3.81 -0.63
N ASP A 162 -3.13 -3.62 -1.18
CA ASP A 162 -2.82 -3.75 -2.61
C ASP A 162 -1.32 -3.99 -2.81
N TYR A 163 -0.90 -4.16 -4.07
CA TYR A 163 0.50 -4.38 -4.40
C TYR A 163 1.42 -3.19 -4.07
N SER A 164 0.92 -1.95 -4.10
CA SER A 164 1.69 -0.76 -3.72
C SER A 164 2.05 -0.78 -2.23
N ALA A 165 1.08 -1.07 -1.37
CA ALA A 165 1.31 -1.25 0.06
C ALA A 165 2.29 -2.39 0.33
N PHE A 166 2.11 -3.53 -0.36
CA PHE A 166 3.00 -4.68 -0.26
C PHE A 166 4.45 -4.32 -0.62
N MET A 167 4.68 -3.70 -1.79
CA MET A 167 6.05 -3.39 -2.23
C MET A 167 6.74 -2.37 -1.32
N ALA A 168 6.00 -1.38 -0.79
CA ALA A 168 6.56 -0.37 0.10
C ALA A 168 6.97 -0.96 1.45
N ILE A 169 6.07 -1.72 2.09
CA ILE A 169 6.33 -2.37 3.38
C ILE A 169 7.39 -3.47 3.23
N ALA A 170 7.41 -4.19 2.12
CA ALA A 170 8.43 -5.19 1.83
C ALA A 170 9.83 -4.54 1.75
N LEU A 171 9.98 -3.45 0.98
CA LEU A 171 11.27 -2.76 0.88
C LEU A 171 11.72 -2.20 2.24
N GLN A 172 10.81 -1.56 2.98
CA GLN A 172 11.12 -1.09 4.34
C GLN A 172 11.57 -2.25 5.23
N GLY A 173 10.84 -3.36 5.24
CA GLY A 173 11.15 -4.54 6.04
C GLY A 173 12.51 -5.14 5.71
N GLU A 174 12.87 -5.22 4.43
CA GLU A 174 14.18 -5.70 3.98
C GLU A 174 15.31 -4.74 4.39
N LEU A 175 15.11 -3.42 4.28
CA LEU A 175 16.10 -2.44 4.71
C LEU A 175 16.31 -2.49 6.23
N LEU A 176 15.24 -2.58 7.03
CA LEU A 176 15.33 -2.67 8.48
C LEU A 176 16.01 -3.97 8.93
N ALA A 177 15.65 -5.12 8.36
CA ALA A 177 16.29 -6.40 8.67
C ALA A 177 17.78 -6.39 8.30
N ARG A 178 18.13 -5.74 7.19
CA ARG A 178 19.50 -5.55 6.74
C ARG A 178 20.29 -4.65 7.69
N ASP A 179 19.70 -3.53 8.12
CA ASP A 179 20.33 -2.60 9.07
C ASP A 179 20.62 -3.28 10.41
N GLU A 180 19.65 -4.03 10.92
CA GLU A 180 19.80 -4.80 12.16
C GLU A 180 20.96 -5.80 12.06
N ALA A 181 21.00 -6.60 10.97
CA ALA A 181 22.04 -7.59 10.75
C ALA A 181 23.44 -6.96 10.54
N LEU A 182 23.51 -5.77 9.92
CA LEU A 182 24.75 -5.01 9.71
C LEU A 182 25.08 -4.08 10.90
N ARG A 183 24.25 -4.08 11.95
CA ARG A 183 24.41 -3.23 13.15
C ARG A 183 24.50 -1.74 12.83
N ARG A 184 23.71 -1.29 11.89
CA ARG A 184 23.59 0.13 11.52
C ARG A 184 22.72 0.88 12.53
N PRO A 185 22.89 2.19 12.69
CA PRO A 185 22.02 3.00 13.54
C PRO A 185 20.57 2.98 13.00
N ALA A 186 19.61 3.14 13.92
CA ALA A 186 18.20 3.20 13.56
C ALA A 186 17.91 4.42 12.66
N ASP A 187 17.14 4.21 11.62
CA ASP A 187 16.69 5.24 10.70
C ASP A 187 15.40 5.90 11.24
N LEU A 188 15.53 7.15 11.69
CA LEU A 188 14.42 7.90 12.27
C LEU A 188 13.30 8.17 11.26
N VAL A 189 13.64 8.39 9.99
CA VAL A 189 12.66 8.62 8.93
C VAL A 189 11.79 7.36 8.75
N MET A 190 12.39 6.17 8.78
CA MET A 190 11.66 4.91 8.70
C MET A 190 10.75 4.69 9.92
N ALA A 191 11.19 5.10 11.12
CA ALA A 191 10.38 5.02 12.33
C ALA A 191 9.14 5.95 12.24
N HIS A 192 9.30 7.17 11.73
CA HIS A 192 8.16 8.08 11.51
C HIS A 192 7.20 7.57 10.42
N TYR A 193 7.71 6.96 9.34
CA TYR A 193 6.82 6.30 8.37
C TYR A 193 6.04 5.15 8.98
N GLN A 194 6.62 4.38 9.90
CA GLN A 194 5.89 3.32 10.61
C GLN A 194 4.73 3.90 11.44
N ASN A 195 4.94 5.04 12.09
CA ASN A 195 3.88 5.75 12.81
C ASN A 195 2.78 6.24 11.84
N LEU A 196 3.17 6.79 10.69
CA LEU A 196 2.23 7.21 9.64
C LEU A 196 1.37 6.05 9.15
N ILE A 197 1.98 4.90 8.83
CA ILE A 197 1.28 3.69 8.36
C ILE A 197 0.27 3.22 9.41
N THR A 198 0.71 3.15 10.66
CA THR A 198 -0.15 2.71 11.77
C THR A 198 -1.32 3.66 11.98
N ALA A 199 -1.07 4.97 11.98
CA ALA A 199 -2.12 5.98 12.15
C ALA A 199 -3.10 6.00 10.97
N ALA A 200 -2.60 5.89 9.72
CA ALA A 200 -3.43 5.88 8.52
C ALA A 200 -4.25 4.57 8.40
N GLY A 201 -3.69 3.44 8.79
CA GLY A 201 -4.45 2.18 8.86
C GLY A 201 -5.59 2.24 9.88
N ALA A 202 -5.33 2.83 11.06
CA ALA A 202 -6.36 3.06 12.06
C ALA A 202 -7.41 4.09 11.59
N LEU A 203 -6.99 5.15 10.89
CA LEU A 203 -7.88 6.13 10.27
C LEU A 203 -8.84 5.46 9.28
N GLN A 204 -8.33 4.60 8.39
CA GLN A 204 -9.15 3.87 7.43
C GLN A 204 -10.16 2.96 8.13
N ALA A 205 -9.71 2.16 9.11
CA ALA A 205 -10.58 1.26 9.84
C ALA A 205 -11.70 2.00 10.61
N ASP A 206 -11.40 3.18 11.14
CA ASP A 206 -12.41 3.99 11.82
C ASP A 206 -13.35 4.69 10.82
N ALA A 207 -12.87 5.06 9.63
CA ALA A 207 -13.70 5.55 8.52
C ALA A 207 -14.67 4.47 8.01
N ASP A 208 -14.20 3.24 7.88
CA ASP A 208 -15.02 2.10 7.44
C ASP A 208 -16.15 1.81 8.45
N LYS A 209 -15.89 1.92 9.76
CA LYS A 209 -16.93 1.79 10.81
C LYS A 209 -18.03 2.83 10.68
N ILE A 210 -17.70 4.07 10.29
CA ILE A 210 -18.71 5.10 10.02
C ILE A 210 -19.55 4.70 8.81
N GLY A 211 -18.93 4.19 7.75
CA GLY A 211 -19.65 3.70 6.57
C GLY A 211 -20.58 2.54 6.89
N GLU A 212 -20.13 1.57 7.67
CA GLU A 212 -20.93 0.42 8.12
C GLU A 212 -22.11 0.88 9.02
N ALA A 213 -21.81 1.75 9.98
CA ALA A 213 -22.86 2.33 10.84
C ALA A 213 -23.91 3.05 10.01
N TYR A 214 -23.46 3.86 9.02
CA TYR A 214 -24.40 4.54 8.14
C TYR A 214 -25.29 3.55 7.37
N ALA A 215 -24.72 2.52 6.78
CA ALA A 215 -25.45 1.49 6.03
C ALA A 215 -26.54 0.80 6.90
N GLN A 216 -26.28 0.61 8.19
CA GLN A 216 -27.25 0.04 9.14
C GLN A 216 -28.45 0.98 9.37
N TYR A 217 -28.23 2.30 9.34
CA TYR A 217 -29.27 3.30 9.62
C TYR A 217 -29.83 4.00 8.36
N GLU A 218 -29.43 3.56 7.17
CA GLU A 218 -29.82 4.17 5.88
C GLU A 218 -31.33 4.27 5.67
N PHE A 219 -32.08 3.25 6.11
CA PHE A 219 -33.53 3.17 5.95
C PHE A 219 -34.33 3.86 7.07
N MET A 220 -33.68 4.43 8.06
CA MET A 220 -34.35 5.05 9.19
C MET A 220 -35.27 6.24 8.77
N PRO A 221 -34.89 7.13 7.82
CA PRO A 221 -35.79 8.18 7.34
C PRO A 221 -37.09 7.62 6.75
N LEU A 222 -36.99 6.53 5.99
CA LEU A 222 -38.18 5.86 5.43
C LEU A 222 -39.06 5.28 6.53
N ASN A 223 -38.49 4.69 7.55
CA ASN A 223 -39.24 4.17 8.70
C ASN A 223 -39.99 5.29 9.43
N PHE A 224 -39.39 6.47 9.59
CA PHE A 224 -40.07 7.64 10.13
C PHE A 224 -41.22 8.09 9.25
N GLN A 225 -41.08 8.16 7.92
CA GLN A 225 -42.14 8.53 6.97
C GLN A 225 -43.32 7.57 7.04
N ILE A 226 -43.04 6.25 7.06
CA ILE A 226 -44.09 5.23 7.17
C ILE A 226 -44.88 5.41 8.48
N ARG A 227 -44.18 5.62 9.60
CA ARG A 227 -44.83 5.83 10.91
C ARG A 227 -45.64 7.14 10.93
N ALA A 228 -45.08 8.24 10.37
CA ALA A 228 -45.83 9.51 10.26
C ALA A 228 -47.11 9.35 9.45
N ALA A 229 -47.09 8.62 8.34
CA ALA A 229 -48.27 8.38 7.51
C ALA A 229 -49.39 7.63 8.26
N HIS A 230 -49.07 6.77 9.20
CA HIS A 230 -50.06 6.06 10.02
C HIS A 230 -50.71 6.89 11.12
N LEU A 231 -50.15 8.05 11.47
CA LEU A 231 -50.64 8.92 12.55
C LEU A 231 -51.77 9.89 12.13
N GLY A 232 -52.08 9.97 10.85
CA GLY A 232 -53.18 10.78 10.32
C GLY A 232 -53.02 12.30 10.50
N ALA A 233 -54.09 13.04 10.69
CA ALA A 233 -54.09 14.52 10.70
C ALA A 233 -53.27 15.19 11.82
N GLY A 234 -52.91 14.47 12.89
CA GLY A 234 -52.01 14.95 13.94
C GLY A 234 -50.52 14.85 13.61
N ALA A 235 -50.17 14.29 12.48
CA ALA A 235 -48.80 13.93 12.12
C ALA A 235 -48.00 14.99 11.34
N ALA A 236 -48.56 16.16 11.08
CA ALA A 236 -47.87 17.20 10.27
C ALA A 236 -46.48 17.55 10.83
N ALA A 237 -46.34 17.66 12.16
CA ALA A 237 -45.06 17.93 12.80
C ALA A 237 -44.07 16.73 12.66
N VAL A 238 -44.59 15.50 12.79
CA VAL A 238 -43.77 14.28 12.60
C VAL A 238 -43.35 14.13 11.14
N GLY A 239 -44.22 14.51 10.18
CA GLY A 239 -43.90 14.55 8.76
C GLY A 239 -42.74 15.51 8.44
N ALA A 240 -42.80 16.74 8.95
CA ALA A 240 -41.74 17.74 8.79
C ALA A 240 -40.39 17.28 9.45
N ILE A 241 -40.47 16.66 10.63
CA ILE A 241 -39.31 16.08 11.29
C ILE A 241 -38.68 14.95 10.44
N SER A 242 -39.51 14.08 9.87
CA SER A 242 -39.09 13.00 8.99
C SER A 242 -38.43 13.51 7.71
N GLU A 243 -39.00 14.55 7.08
CA GLU A 243 -38.41 15.15 5.89
C GLU A 243 -37.06 15.79 6.19
N ASN A 244 -36.95 16.58 7.24
CA ASN A 244 -35.70 17.19 7.68
C ASN A 244 -34.64 16.13 8.02
N TYR A 245 -35.06 15.06 8.69
CA TYR A 245 -34.16 13.91 8.95
C TYR A 245 -33.65 13.27 7.66
N GLY A 246 -34.55 13.09 6.68
CA GLY A 246 -34.18 12.53 5.37
C GLY A 246 -33.14 13.38 4.64
N LEU A 247 -33.27 14.69 4.64
CA LEU A 247 -32.32 15.62 4.06
C LEU A 247 -30.94 15.52 4.74
N ILE A 248 -30.90 15.65 6.06
CA ILE A 248 -29.63 15.55 6.83
C ILE A 248 -28.96 14.17 6.64
N SER A 249 -29.76 13.11 6.66
CA SER A 249 -29.27 11.75 6.45
C SER A 249 -28.63 11.57 5.06
N SER A 250 -29.24 12.15 4.01
CA SER A 250 -28.70 12.12 2.64
C SER A 250 -27.35 12.86 2.53
N GLU A 251 -27.25 14.02 3.16
CA GLU A 251 -26.02 14.81 3.22
C GLU A 251 -24.92 14.06 3.98
N LEU A 252 -25.28 13.44 5.11
CA LEU A 252 -24.37 12.62 5.92
C LEU A 252 -23.84 11.41 5.15
N ALA A 253 -24.68 10.74 4.34
CA ALA A 253 -24.28 9.67 3.44
C ALA A 253 -23.23 10.13 2.44
N GLY A 254 -23.45 11.30 1.83
CA GLY A 254 -22.50 11.91 0.91
C GLY A 254 -21.15 12.20 1.58
N ALA A 255 -21.19 12.77 2.79
CA ALA A 255 -20.01 13.07 3.58
C ALA A 255 -19.26 11.80 3.98
N ALA A 256 -19.95 10.74 4.46
CA ALA A 256 -19.34 9.47 4.82
C ALA A 256 -18.60 8.81 3.63
N ARG A 257 -19.20 8.83 2.44
CA ARG A 257 -18.55 8.30 1.23
C ARG A 257 -17.28 9.08 0.85
N ARG A 258 -17.34 10.42 0.85
CA ARG A 258 -16.14 11.25 0.60
C ARG A 258 -15.05 10.96 1.60
N PHE A 259 -15.41 10.80 2.85
CA PHE A 259 -14.54 10.52 3.96
C PHE A 259 -13.77 9.18 3.78
N MET A 260 -14.46 8.09 3.44
CA MET A 260 -13.82 6.81 3.18
C MET A 260 -12.82 6.88 2.00
N VAL A 261 -13.21 7.59 0.92
CA VAL A 261 -12.33 7.78 -0.24
C VAL A 261 -11.08 8.60 0.15
N SER A 262 -11.27 9.66 0.93
CA SER A 262 -10.15 10.52 1.38
C SER A 262 -9.19 9.77 2.30
N ALA A 263 -9.69 8.97 3.24
CA ALA A 263 -8.85 8.13 4.10
C ALA A 263 -7.99 7.15 3.29
N GLY A 264 -8.59 6.52 2.28
CA GLY A 264 -7.86 5.63 1.37
C GLY A 264 -6.79 6.34 0.54
N ALA A 265 -7.03 7.58 0.12
CA ALA A 265 -6.06 8.39 -0.61
C ALA A 265 -4.85 8.78 0.27
N VAL A 266 -5.10 9.17 1.52
CA VAL A 266 -4.03 9.44 2.50
C VAL A 266 -3.14 8.21 2.67
N GLN A 267 -3.73 7.05 2.89
CA GLN A 267 -2.98 5.80 3.05
C GLN A 267 -2.13 5.46 1.82
N GLN A 268 -2.70 5.60 0.62
CA GLN A 268 -1.99 5.37 -0.64
C GLN A 268 -0.77 6.29 -0.77
N SER A 269 -0.94 7.59 -0.51
CA SER A 269 0.15 8.57 -0.58
C SER A 269 1.28 8.27 0.42
N ILE A 270 0.94 7.72 1.59
CA ILE A 270 1.93 7.29 2.60
C ILE A 270 2.77 6.12 2.08
N PHE A 271 2.16 5.10 1.46
CA PHE A 271 2.90 3.97 0.90
C PHE A 271 3.79 4.39 -0.28
N GLU A 272 3.31 5.27 -1.14
CA GLU A 272 4.12 5.82 -2.24
C GLU A 272 5.33 6.61 -1.71
N GLY A 273 5.12 7.49 -0.74
CA GLY A 273 6.20 8.24 -0.10
C GLY A 273 7.22 7.36 0.62
N LEU A 274 6.76 6.32 1.34
CA LEU A 274 7.62 5.33 1.96
C LEU A 274 8.48 4.61 0.92
N PHE A 275 7.85 4.09 -0.14
CA PHE A 275 8.56 3.36 -1.19
C PHE A 275 9.65 4.22 -1.83
N LEU A 276 9.33 5.46 -2.19
CA LEU A 276 10.28 6.40 -2.80
C LEU A 276 11.43 6.74 -1.84
N THR A 277 11.14 6.95 -0.56
CA THR A 277 12.16 7.20 0.47
C THR A 277 13.11 6.00 0.63
N CYS A 278 12.57 4.78 0.71
CA CYS A 278 13.37 3.57 0.78
C CYS A 278 14.19 3.34 -0.50
N ALA A 279 13.61 3.62 -1.66
CA ALA A 279 14.26 3.49 -2.95
C ALA A 279 15.41 4.51 -3.11
N ALA A 280 15.22 5.78 -2.70
CA ALA A 280 16.27 6.79 -2.67
C ALA A 280 17.45 6.33 -1.83
N ARG A 281 17.18 5.92 -0.59
CA ARG A 281 18.22 5.41 0.32
C ARG A 281 19.01 4.24 -0.28
N LEU A 282 18.33 3.30 -0.95
CA LEU A 282 19.00 2.16 -1.57
C LEU A 282 19.90 2.60 -2.74
N GLN A 283 19.51 3.62 -3.49
CA GLN A 283 20.31 4.18 -4.58
C GLN A 283 21.51 4.97 -4.06
N GLU A 284 21.35 5.76 -3.01
CA GLU A 284 22.44 6.45 -2.33
C GLU A 284 23.49 5.47 -1.81
N GLU A 285 23.06 4.36 -1.21
CA GLU A 285 23.96 3.31 -0.76
C GLU A 285 24.72 2.67 -1.93
N MET A 286 24.06 2.39 -3.04
CA MET A 286 24.69 1.86 -4.25
C MET A 286 25.71 2.84 -4.83
N ALA A 287 25.38 4.13 -4.91
CA ALA A 287 26.30 5.19 -5.33
C ALA A 287 27.51 5.29 -4.40
N GLY A 288 27.28 5.14 -3.09
CA GLY A 288 28.34 5.06 -2.08
C GLY A 288 29.28 3.89 -2.30
N GLN A 289 28.77 2.70 -2.64
CA GLN A 289 29.59 1.53 -2.96
C GLN A 289 30.43 1.79 -4.21
N PHE A 290 29.88 2.36 -5.28
CA PHE A 290 30.63 2.72 -6.48
C PHE A 290 31.73 3.77 -6.20
N ARG A 291 31.50 4.73 -5.30
CA ARG A 291 32.53 5.72 -4.90
C ARG A 291 33.67 5.09 -4.08
N ALA A 292 33.38 4.00 -3.35
CA ALA A 292 34.37 3.27 -2.58
C ALA A 292 35.18 2.26 -3.42
N GLU A 293 34.63 1.81 -4.55
CA GLU A 293 35.35 1.02 -5.55
C GLU A 293 36.34 1.94 -6.28
N ASP A 294 37.58 1.44 -6.54
CA ASP A 294 38.69 2.24 -7.06
C ASP A 294 38.30 3.01 -8.35
N ALA A 295 38.74 4.25 -8.47
CA ALA A 295 38.39 5.21 -9.53
C ALA A 295 38.73 4.77 -10.97
N ALA A 296 39.32 3.60 -11.17
CA ALA A 296 39.63 2.99 -12.46
C ALA A 296 38.45 2.25 -13.10
N SER A 297 37.37 1.99 -12.38
CA SER A 297 36.17 1.34 -12.93
C SER A 297 35.17 2.40 -13.40
N HIS A 298 34.68 2.27 -14.59
CA HIS A 298 33.82 3.14 -15.43
C HIS A 298 32.50 3.63 -14.78
N SER A 299 32.48 3.94 -13.50
CA SER A 299 31.28 4.14 -12.70
C SER A 299 30.79 5.59 -12.58
N THR A 300 31.52 6.57 -13.11
CA THR A 300 31.17 8.01 -12.95
C THR A 300 29.77 8.34 -13.51
N GLU A 301 29.43 7.82 -14.67
CA GLU A 301 28.11 8.02 -15.28
C GLU A 301 27.01 7.33 -14.46
N GLU A 302 27.29 6.13 -13.96
CA GLU A 302 26.33 5.36 -13.16
C GLU A 302 26.11 5.98 -11.79
N ILE A 303 27.17 6.53 -11.15
CA ILE A 303 27.04 7.33 -9.93
C ILE A 303 26.16 8.54 -10.16
N ALA A 304 26.41 9.31 -11.21
CA ALA A 304 25.60 10.49 -11.53
C ALA A 304 24.13 10.11 -11.83
N CYS A 305 23.91 8.97 -12.46
CA CYS A 305 22.56 8.45 -12.70
C CYS A 305 21.84 8.07 -11.40
N LEU A 306 22.53 7.38 -10.48
CA LEU A 306 22.00 7.01 -9.18
C LEU A 306 21.69 8.23 -8.30
N ASP A 307 22.61 9.20 -8.23
CA ASP A 307 22.41 10.43 -7.47
C ASP A 307 21.19 11.20 -7.97
N ARG A 308 21.11 11.42 -9.29
CA ARG A 308 19.95 12.09 -9.91
C ARG A 308 18.64 11.37 -9.61
N GLN A 309 18.65 10.04 -9.70
CA GLN A 309 17.44 9.26 -9.46
C GLN A 309 17.05 9.27 -7.97
N SER A 310 18.04 9.28 -7.08
CA SER A 310 17.80 9.44 -5.63
C SER A 310 17.19 10.80 -5.34
N GLU A 311 17.73 11.88 -5.90
CA GLU A 311 17.20 13.25 -5.78
C GLU A 311 15.73 13.30 -6.25
N ILE A 312 15.41 12.77 -7.42
CA ILE A 312 14.04 12.69 -7.95
C ILE A 312 13.11 11.96 -6.97
N PHE A 313 13.56 10.85 -6.41
CA PHE A 313 12.75 10.09 -5.46
C PHE A 313 12.52 10.86 -4.15
N VAL A 314 13.55 11.56 -3.65
CA VAL A 314 13.43 12.42 -2.47
C VAL A 314 12.45 13.57 -2.73
N GLU A 315 12.57 14.27 -3.86
CA GLU A 315 11.65 15.34 -4.26
C GLU A 315 10.21 14.86 -4.35
N HIS A 316 9.98 13.71 -4.99
CA HIS A 316 8.64 13.14 -5.10
C HIS A 316 8.10 12.69 -3.73
N ALA A 317 8.94 12.11 -2.86
CA ALA A 317 8.53 11.73 -1.50
C ALA A 317 8.13 12.95 -0.68
N VAL A 318 8.91 14.04 -0.74
CA VAL A 318 8.61 15.31 -0.07
C VAL A 318 7.32 15.94 -0.63
N ALA A 319 7.17 15.98 -1.95
CA ALA A 319 5.93 16.46 -2.58
C ALA A 319 4.71 15.63 -2.17
N GLY A 320 4.88 14.31 -2.05
CA GLY A 320 3.87 13.40 -1.52
C GLY A 320 3.48 13.71 -0.07
N LEU A 321 4.46 13.96 0.81
CA LEU A 321 4.20 14.36 2.20
C LEU A 321 3.40 15.67 2.27
N HIS A 322 3.76 16.68 1.47
CA HIS A 322 2.96 17.91 1.36
C HIS A 322 1.54 17.63 0.82
N GLY A 323 1.40 16.67 -0.09
CA GLY A 323 0.11 16.19 -0.59
C GLY A 323 -0.75 15.60 0.53
N ILE A 324 -0.16 14.76 1.37
CA ILE A 324 -0.81 14.18 2.56
C ILE A 324 -1.29 15.30 3.49
N GLY A 325 -0.48 16.35 3.71
CA GLY A 325 -0.89 17.50 4.53
C GLY A 325 -2.19 18.14 4.04
N ARG A 326 -2.30 18.40 2.74
CA ARG A 326 -3.54 18.94 2.14
C ARG A 326 -4.71 17.98 2.26
N GLN A 327 -4.50 16.67 2.10
CA GLN A 327 -5.53 15.66 2.27
C GLN A 327 -6.03 15.59 3.73
N VAL A 328 -5.11 15.67 4.70
CA VAL A 328 -5.43 15.71 6.13
C VAL A 328 -6.24 16.97 6.48
N ASP A 329 -5.91 18.13 5.89
CA ASP A 329 -6.68 19.37 6.07
C ASP A 329 -8.10 19.24 5.51
N ALA A 330 -8.25 18.69 4.30
CA ALA A 330 -9.56 18.42 3.70
C ALA A 330 -10.37 17.43 4.55
N PHE A 331 -9.74 16.40 5.06
CA PHE A 331 -10.34 15.42 5.94
C PHE A 331 -10.84 16.04 7.27
N GLN A 332 -10.08 16.98 7.85
CA GLN A 332 -10.54 17.73 9.03
C GLN A 332 -11.79 18.54 8.73
N GLN A 333 -11.89 19.15 7.55
CA GLN A 333 -13.09 19.88 7.13
C GLN A 333 -14.27 18.93 7.00
N ASP A 334 -14.11 17.77 6.37
CA ASP A 334 -15.15 16.75 6.26
C ASP A 334 -15.62 16.28 7.65
N CYS A 335 -14.70 16.07 8.61
CA CYS A 335 -15.05 15.74 10.01
C CYS A 335 -15.92 16.84 10.66
N ALA A 336 -15.54 18.11 10.46
CA ALA A 336 -16.30 19.24 11.01
C ALA A 336 -17.69 19.34 10.38
N ASP A 337 -17.83 19.10 9.08
CA ASP A 337 -19.09 19.07 8.37
C ASP A 337 -20.00 17.94 8.88
N MET A 338 -19.45 16.73 9.03
CA MET A 338 -20.17 15.59 9.61
C MET A 338 -20.61 15.86 11.06
N SER A 339 -19.77 16.52 11.86
CA SER A 339 -20.11 16.90 13.22
C SER A 339 -21.27 17.89 13.28
N ARG A 340 -21.32 18.84 12.34
CA ARG A 340 -22.46 19.78 12.22
C ARG A 340 -23.75 19.07 11.80
N LEU A 341 -23.68 18.13 10.86
CA LEU A 341 -24.81 17.32 10.43
C LEU A 341 -25.32 16.45 11.58
N ALA A 342 -24.41 15.81 12.33
CA ALA A 342 -24.76 15.03 13.51
C ALA A 342 -25.48 15.89 14.60
N ALA A 343 -25.03 17.12 14.81
CA ALA A 343 -25.73 18.07 15.71
C ALA A 343 -27.10 18.43 15.19
N GLY A 344 -27.30 18.62 13.88
CA GLY A 344 -28.61 18.82 13.25
C GLY A 344 -29.56 17.64 13.48
N LEU A 345 -29.06 16.41 13.37
CA LEU A 345 -29.83 15.21 13.70
C LEU A 345 -30.23 15.16 15.18
N GLU A 346 -29.39 15.64 16.10
CA GLU A 346 -29.71 15.69 17.53
C GLU A 346 -30.90 16.64 17.79
N VAL A 347 -30.92 17.82 17.16
CA VAL A 347 -32.05 18.75 17.25
C VAL A 347 -33.32 18.08 16.71
N THR A 348 -33.24 17.43 15.56
CA THR A 348 -34.38 16.73 14.96
C THR A 348 -34.89 15.62 15.88
N ARG A 349 -33.99 14.86 16.54
CA ARG A 349 -34.33 13.82 17.52
C ARG A 349 -35.05 14.40 18.74
N ILE A 350 -34.52 15.49 19.29
CA ILE A 350 -35.17 16.18 20.46
C ILE A 350 -36.57 16.63 20.11
N MET A 351 -36.75 17.28 18.94
CA MET A 351 -38.06 17.71 18.45
C MET A 351 -38.99 16.49 18.30
N GLY A 352 -38.48 15.40 17.71
CA GLY A 352 -39.23 14.15 17.59
C GLY A 352 -39.67 13.56 18.91
N LYS A 353 -38.84 13.60 19.96
CA LYS A 353 -39.19 13.12 21.31
C LYS A 353 -40.32 13.99 21.93
N VAL A 354 -40.25 15.30 21.76
CA VAL A 354 -41.31 16.20 22.25
C VAL A 354 -42.65 15.91 21.57
N GLU A 355 -42.65 15.72 20.26
CA GLU A 355 -43.88 15.41 19.51
C GLU A 355 -44.39 13.99 19.80
N SER A 356 -43.50 12.99 19.92
CA SER A 356 -43.88 11.62 20.32
C SER A 356 -44.56 11.59 21.67
N ALA A 357 -44.03 12.35 22.64
CA ALA A 357 -44.64 12.47 23.97
C ALA A 357 -46.03 13.08 23.94
N LYS A 358 -46.29 14.12 23.11
CA LYS A 358 -47.60 14.74 22.93
C LYS A 358 -48.61 13.78 22.32
N LEU A 359 -48.16 12.95 21.38
CA LEU A 359 -49.03 12.03 20.65
C LEU A 359 -49.19 10.67 21.34
N SER A 360 -48.49 10.45 22.43
CA SER A 360 -48.47 9.17 23.19
C SER A 360 -48.15 7.93 22.33
N VAL A 361 -47.23 8.06 21.36
CA VAL A 361 -46.86 7.02 20.39
C VAL A 361 -45.53 6.36 20.81
N SER A 362 -45.61 5.17 21.40
CA SER A 362 -44.44 4.44 21.89
C SER A 362 -43.48 4.01 20.77
N ASP A 363 -43.99 3.62 19.62
CA ASP A 363 -43.20 3.12 18.48
C ASP A 363 -42.28 4.18 17.87
N LEU A 364 -42.67 5.45 17.90
CA LEU A 364 -41.85 6.57 17.47
C LEU A 364 -40.70 6.82 18.44
N GLY A 365 -40.93 6.56 19.75
CA GLY A 365 -39.89 6.65 20.78
C GLY A 365 -38.73 5.71 20.54
N ASN A 366 -38.99 4.45 20.16
CA ASN A 366 -37.95 3.45 19.85
C ASN A 366 -37.07 3.88 18.68
N LEU A 367 -37.65 4.38 17.58
CA LEU A 367 -36.88 4.91 16.43
C LEU A 367 -36.01 6.10 16.83
N LEU A 368 -36.49 6.96 17.71
CA LEU A 368 -35.71 8.11 18.20
C LEU A 368 -34.60 7.71 19.15
N ASP A 369 -34.73 6.59 19.85
CA ASP A 369 -33.66 6.04 20.69
C ASP A 369 -32.57 5.37 19.82
N GLU A 370 -32.94 4.60 18.79
CA GLU A 370 -32.01 4.08 17.76
C GLU A 370 -31.24 5.19 17.09
N LEU A 371 -31.89 6.30 16.72
CA LEU A 371 -31.23 7.49 16.20
C LEU A 371 -30.20 8.06 17.17
N GLY A 372 -30.52 8.08 18.48
CA GLY A 372 -29.60 8.51 19.53
C GLY A 372 -28.37 7.61 19.65
N ASP A 373 -28.52 6.30 19.43
CA ASP A 373 -27.40 5.37 19.41
C ASP A 373 -26.47 5.63 18.21
N PHE A 374 -27.03 5.81 17.04
CA PHE A 374 -26.27 6.18 15.84
C PHE A 374 -25.49 7.48 16.03
N GLN A 375 -26.13 8.52 16.56
CA GLN A 375 -25.48 9.81 16.82
C GLN A 375 -24.31 9.72 17.79
N ARG A 376 -24.47 8.93 18.88
CA ARG A 376 -23.38 8.69 19.84
C ARG A 376 -22.20 7.97 19.22
N LEU A 377 -22.48 6.95 18.40
CA LEU A 377 -21.46 6.21 17.67
C LEU A 377 -20.72 7.14 16.71
N LEU A 378 -21.45 7.93 15.89
CA LEU A 378 -20.85 8.86 14.95
C LEU A 378 -19.98 9.91 15.64
N ALA A 379 -20.49 10.56 16.71
CA ALA A 379 -19.71 11.56 17.45
C ALA A 379 -18.48 10.98 18.12
N GLY A 380 -18.56 9.73 18.60
CA GLY A 380 -17.42 9.00 19.15
C GLY A 380 -16.36 8.71 18.08
N SER A 381 -16.77 8.21 16.95
CA SER A 381 -15.87 7.89 15.81
C SER A 381 -15.19 9.16 15.27
N LEU A 382 -15.92 10.26 15.09
CA LEU A 382 -15.34 11.52 14.59
C LEU A 382 -14.24 12.06 15.51
N ARG A 383 -14.40 11.99 16.84
CA ARG A 383 -13.36 12.40 17.78
C ARG A 383 -12.09 11.54 17.68
N VAL A 384 -12.25 10.24 17.49
CA VAL A 384 -11.10 9.34 17.31
C VAL A 384 -10.35 9.68 16.03
N LEU A 385 -11.07 9.98 14.96
CA LEU A 385 -10.50 10.35 13.67
C LEU A 385 -9.74 11.68 13.72
N GLU A 386 -10.24 12.68 14.43
CA GLU A 386 -9.51 13.93 14.68
C GLU A 386 -8.18 13.70 15.38
N GLN A 387 -8.14 12.80 16.37
CA GLN A 387 -6.89 12.40 17.04
C GLN A 387 -5.91 11.71 16.09
N ARG A 388 -6.39 10.82 15.20
CA ARG A 388 -5.54 10.17 14.18
C ARG A 388 -4.93 11.18 13.22
N ASN A 389 -5.70 12.18 12.80
CA ASN A 389 -5.21 13.26 11.94
C ASN A 389 -4.05 14.05 12.59
N ILE A 390 -4.14 14.33 13.87
CA ILE A 390 -3.08 15.02 14.61
C ILE A 390 -1.78 14.19 14.57
N ILE A 391 -1.88 12.87 14.79
CA ILE A 391 -0.71 11.98 14.77
C ILE A 391 -0.10 11.93 13.35
N ILE A 392 -0.91 11.81 12.31
CA ILE A 392 -0.44 11.81 10.92
C ILE A 392 0.29 13.12 10.61
N ARG A 393 -0.29 14.27 10.97
CA ARG A 393 0.31 15.58 10.77
C ARG A 393 1.65 15.72 11.50
N SER A 394 1.73 15.33 12.77
CA SER A 394 2.97 15.37 13.54
C SER A 394 4.06 14.52 12.91
N SER A 395 3.78 13.24 12.64
CA SER A 395 4.77 12.34 12.03
C SER A 395 5.24 12.80 10.65
N MET A 396 4.35 13.42 9.85
CA MET A 396 4.72 14.02 8.57
C MET A 396 5.66 15.20 8.75
N GLN A 397 5.39 16.10 9.72
CA GLN A 397 6.25 17.24 10.03
C GLN A 397 7.63 16.78 10.52
N ASP A 398 7.67 15.73 11.35
CA ASP A 398 8.92 15.15 11.84
C ASP A 398 9.78 14.61 10.68
N ILE A 399 9.17 13.92 9.70
CA ILE A 399 9.88 13.45 8.50
C ILE A 399 10.44 14.65 7.71
N LEU A 400 9.63 15.68 7.49
CA LEU A 400 10.05 16.88 6.75
C LEU A 400 11.18 17.64 7.46
N ALA A 401 11.22 17.63 8.79
CA ALA A 401 12.27 18.28 9.58
C ALA A 401 13.60 17.52 9.59
N LEU A 402 13.58 16.21 9.29
CA LEU A 402 14.78 15.36 9.20
C LEU A 402 15.44 15.37 7.81
N ARG A 403 14.84 16.04 6.84
CA ARG A 403 15.31 16.16 5.46
C ARG A 403 15.77 17.57 5.14
#